data_230251a5f1ce29151881e2c6f8441ef7
#
_entry.id   230251a5f1ce29151881e2c6f8441ef7
#
_cell.length_a   1.000
_cell.length_b   1.000
_cell.length_c   1.000
_cell.angle_alpha   90.00
_cell.angle_beta   90.00
_cell.angle_gamma   90.00
#
_symmetry.space_group_name_H-M   'P 1'
#
loop_
_entity.id
_entity.type
_entity.pdbx_description
1 polymer ?
#
loop_
_entity_poly.entity_id
_entity_poly.type
_entity_poly.pdbx_seq_one_letter_code
_entity_poly.pdbx_strand_id
1 'polypeptide(L)'
;MKECNWSSDVCSSDLVIMADKFYAKGPGNNGYIKNLEVLDFNPWNGKSGVFQMQVYKTAEGKYYLYGSCFGGSQNGVLIADITDPEHTRFVKHLQLLDPEEYPTTSTPKVQVADDLLICAMTAGSGPGALVEQSELMNMKCQAGIQIWSLKEDPENPKYLGYWDCGVPHSIGVHRFMYNGGPYVYLSCESERFEGMIMRIVDISDPTNPHEVGNWWAPHQFVDGYPCRTVDHHAGHVPSFMDKGWMHGPPFRRDDGIMFCGYGGDGLYVLDATDVTRPHLLGQLKFMPAFSSHLAGARTHTALPLPGRDLCVVTNEGERFQFFPEGSIKEAQAMNNLHMVDVSDPTHPTLIAEFPYPEVPEDFPYPNFNVMNLGCQGPFGPHNLHEPMSNKPWLEQRGDRVYCCYFAAGLRIYDVSDPYYIKELAYFIPPNPNKKPEDSFFPGLPGPRNAMTEDCCVDDRGYIYVTCFDDGFYVLKRTGAADN
;
A
#
# COMPACT_ATOMS: atom_id res chain seq x y z
N MET A 1 -0.93 22.18 -44.72
CA MET A 1 -0.97 21.22 -43.60
C MET A 1 0.06 20.15 -43.92
N LYS A 2 1.20 20.15 -43.27
CA LYS A 2 2.20 19.09 -43.38
C LYS A 2 1.83 18.04 -42.33
N GLU A 3 1.51 16.85 -42.81
CA GLU A 3 1.36 15.67 -41.97
C GLU A 3 2.72 15.34 -41.36
N CYS A 4 2.80 15.40 -40.02
CA CYS A 4 3.91 14.85 -39.28
C CYS A 4 3.69 13.33 -39.19
N ASN A 5 4.31 12.59 -40.08
CA ASN A 5 4.48 11.17 -39.94
C ASN A 5 5.43 10.91 -38.74
N TRP A 6 4.88 10.49 -37.63
CA TRP A 6 5.66 9.89 -36.55
C TRP A 6 5.99 8.44 -37.00
N SER A 7 7.19 8.22 -37.46
CA SER A 7 7.68 6.90 -37.71
C SER A 7 7.87 6.18 -36.38
N SER A 8 7.43 4.93 -36.36
CA SER A 8 7.54 3.98 -35.25
C SER A 8 8.97 3.52 -34.91
N ASP A 9 9.97 4.21 -35.38
CA ASP A 9 11.37 3.83 -35.27
C ASP A 9 12.13 4.62 -34.19
N VAL A 10 11.53 4.77 -33.01
CA VAL A 10 12.36 5.05 -31.82
C VAL A 10 12.96 3.73 -31.40
N CYS A 11 14.17 3.48 -31.85
CA CYS A 11 14.94 2.27 -31.58
C CYS A 11 15.07 2.12 -30.05
N SER A 12 14.88 0.91 -29.53
CA SER A 12 15.07 0.59 -28.12
C SER A 12 16.42 1.02 -27.56
N SER A 13 17.42 1.18 -28.44
CA SER A 13 18.74 1.73 -28.13
C SER A 13 18.73 3.22 -27.77
N ASP A 14 17.82 4.01 -28.35
CA ASP A 14 17.75 5.46 -28.08
C ASP A 14 17.06 5.73 -26.73
N LEU A 15 16.12 4.90 -26.34
CA LEU A 15 15.51 4.91 -25.01
C LEU A 15 16.51 4.54 -23.93
N VAL A 16 17.37 3.56 -24.17
CA VAL A 16 18.46 3.17 -23.26
C VAL A 16 19.49 4.29 -23.13
N ILE A 17 19.88 4.93 -24.23
CA ILE A 17 20.85 6.03 -24.23
C ILE A 17 20.28 7.28 -23.54
N MET A 18 18.98 7.54 -23.66
CA MET A 18 18.34 8.62 -22.91
C MET A 18 18.23 8.27 -21.42
N ALA A 19 17.87 7.05 -21.08
CA ALA A 19 17.86 6.55 -19.72
C ALA A 19 19.24 6.74 -19.07
N ASP A 20 20.32 6.29 -19.69
CA ASP A 20 21.67 6.44 -19.16
C ASP A 20 22.07 7.91 -18.91
N LYS A 21 21.64 8.84 -19.73
CA LYS A 21 21.92 10.28 -19.54
C LYS A 21 21.19 10.87 -18.33
N PHE A 22 19.98 10.42 -18.02
CA PHE A 22 19.21 10.92 -16.88
C PHE A 22 19.63 10.22 -15.59
N TYR A 23 19.94 8.94 -15.62
CA TYR A 23 20.37 8.18 -14.46
C TYR A 23 21.81 8.45 -14.02
N ALA A 24 22.66 8.91 -14.93
CA ALA A 24 23.99 9.40 -14.54
C ALA A 24 23.94 10.58 -13.56
N LYS A 25 22.77 11.22 -13.40
CA LYS A 25 22.48 12.29 -12.44
C LYS A 25 21.47 11.87 -11.35
N GLY A 26 21.27 10.57 -11.18
CA GLY A 26 20.40 10.05 -10.11
C GLY A 26 20.74 10.67 -8.74
N PRO A 27 19.83 10.56 -7.74
CA PRO A 27 20.12 11.07 -6.41
C PRO A 27 21.50 10.57 -5.97
N GLY A 28 22.27 11.47 -5.37
CA GLY A 28 23.57 11.09 -4.77
C GLY A 28 23.38 9.93 -3.77
N ASN A 29 24.44 9.45 -3.19
CA ASN A 29 24.43 8.31 -2.26
C ASN A 29 23.43 8.44 -1.10
N ASN A 30 22.96 9.66 -0.80
CA ASN A 30 22.02 9.95 0.30
C ASN A 30 20.59 10.25 -0.14
N GLY A 31 20.28 10.18 -1.44
CA GLY A 31 18.97 10.58 -1.96
C GLY A 31 18.69 12.08 -1.85
N TYR A 32 17.40 12.47 -1.87
CA TYR A 32 16.95 13.85 -1.67
C TYR A 32 16.19 13.98 -0.36
N ILE A 33 16.50 15.00 0.41
CA ILE A 33 15.97 15.20 1.75
C ILE A 33 15.70 16.67 2.05
N LYS A 34 14.57 16.94 2.72
CA LYS A 34 14.20 18.28 3.20
C LYS A 34 13.54 18.17 4.56
N ASN A 35 14.04 18.91 5.55
CA ASN A 35 13.53 18.96 6.91
C ASN A 35 13.43 17.58 7.60
N LEU A 36 14.32 16.69 7.24
CA LEU A 36 14.50 15.36 7.82
C LEU A 36 15.99 15.04 7.96
N GLU A 37 16.30 14.09 8.81
CA GLU A 37 17.62 13.51 9.01
C GLU A 37 17.51 11.99 8.92
N VAL A 38 18.44 11.36 8.21
CA VAL A 38 18.55 9.88 8.19
C VAL A 38 19.37 9.46 9.40
N LEU A 39 18.80 8.64 10.27
CA LEU A 39 19.46 8.11 11.44
C LEU A 39 20.10 6.75 11.15
N ASP A 40 19.38 5.87 10.44
CA ASP A 40 19.85 4.52 10.14
C ASP A 40 19.24 3.99 8.84
N PHE A 41 19.88 2.96 8.29
CA PHE A 41 19.38 2.17 7.17
C PHE A 41 19.56 0.68 7.46
N ASN A 42 18.47 -0.07 7.45
CA ASN A 42 18.49 -1.51 7.64
C ASN A 42 18.13 -2.25 6.34
N PRO A 43 19.07 -3.04 5.78
CA PRO A 43 18.87 -3.72 4.50
C PRO A 43 18.05 -5.02 4.61
N TRP A 44 17.32 -5.27 5.70
CA TRP A 44 16.58 -6.52 5.95
C TRP A 44 17.41 -7.80 5.71
N ASN A 45 18.72 -7.74 5.98
CA ASN A 45 19.67 -8.82 5.66
C ASN A 45 19.66 -9.19 4.16
N GLY A 46 19.53 -8.20 3.27
CA GLY A 46 19.52 -8.39 1.81
C GLY A 46 18.17 -8.83 1.22
N LYS A 47 17.11 -8.85 2.03
CA LYS A 47 15.75 -9.14 1.54
C LYS A 47 15.06 -7.85 1.07
N SER A 48 14.06 -8.01 0.21
CA SER A 48 13.31 -6.92 -0.40
C SER A 48 11.84 -7.26 -0.56
N GLY A 49 11.05 -6.34 -1.14
CA GLY A 49 9.63 -6.58 -1.40
C GLY A 49 8.74 -6.37 -0.17
N VAL A 50 9.12 -5.44 0.71
CA VAL A 50 8.29 -5.09 1.88
C VAL A 50 7.21 -4.09 1.46
N PHE A 51 5.95 -4.53 1.49
CA PHE A 51 4.78 -3.74 1.10
C PHE A 51 4.10 -3.00 2.25
N GLN A 52 4.23 -3.51 3.46
CA GLN A 52 3.69 -2.86 4.66
C GLN A 52 4.55 -3.18 5.86
N MET A 53 4.65 -2.17 6.74
CA MET A 53 5.33 -2.29 8.01
C MET A 53 4.39 -1.97 9.17
N GLN A 54 4.62 -2.60 10.32
CA GLN A 54 3.94 -2.28 11.56
C GLN A 54 4.94 -2.18 12.71
N VAL A 55 4.87 -1.08 13.45
CA VAL A 55 5.59 -0.92 14.71
C VAL A 55 4.81 -1.63 15.82
N TYR A 56 5.52 -2.29 16.70
CA TYR A 56 5.00 -2.86 17.94
C TYR A 56 5.90 -2.48 19.11
N LYS A 57 5.28 -2.10 20.22
CA LYS A 57 5.97 -1.79 21.47
C LYS A 57 5.59 -2.80 22.54
N THR A 58 6.58 -3.46 23.13
CA THR A 58 6.34 -4.38 24.24
C THR A 58 6.06 -3.64 25.55
N ALA A 59 5.51 -4.34 26.53
CA ALA A 59 5.29 -3.80 27.86
C ALA A 59 6.59 -3.32 28.54
N GLU A 60 7.74 -3.92 28.21
CA GLU A 60 9.06 -3.55 28.71
C GLU A 60 9.66 -2.34 27.98
N GLY A 61 8.96 -1.79 26.97
CA GLY A 61 9.37 -0.62 26.22
C GLY A 61 10.36 -0.90 25.08
N LYS A 62 10.49 -2.15 24.64
CA LYS A 62 11.19 -2.47 23.40
C LYS A 62 10.30 -2.24 22.19
N TYR A 63 10.92 -1.83 21.08
CA TYR A 63 10.23 -1.58 19.83
C TYR A 63 10.69 -2.55 18.75
N TYR A 64 9.72 -3.10 18.04
CA TYR A 64 9.96 -3.99 16.90
C TYR A 64 9.23 -3.47 15.66
N LEU A 65 9.83 -3.74 14.49
CA LEU A 65 9.24 -3.47 13.19
C LEU A 65 8.99 -4.80 12.49
N TYR A 66 7.73 -5.02 12.09
CA TYR A 66 7.31 -6.18 11.31
C TYR A 66 7.05 -5.74 9.89
N GLY A 67 7.85 -6.21 8.93
CA GLY A 67 7.68 -5.95 7.50
C GLY A 67 7.09 -7.13 6.79
N SER A 68 6.02 -6.93 6.03
CA SER A 68 5.44 -7.96 5.16
C SER A 68 6.43 -8.33 4.05
N CYS A 69 6.49 -9.60 3.66
CA CYS A 69 7.36 -10.06 2.59
C CYS A 69 6.50 -10.57 1.42
N PHE A 70 6.48 -9.78 0.34
CA PHE A 70 5.67 -10.07 -0.83
C PHE A 70 6.50 -10.78 -1.89
N GLY A 71 6.15 -12.01 -2.16
CA GLY A 71 6.74 -12.76 -3.26
C GLY A 71 7.24 -14.16 -2.92
N GLY A 72 6.77 -15.13 -3.63
CA GLY A 72 7.17 -16.51 -3.81
C GLY A 72 7.99 -17.14 -2.68
N SER A 73 9.24 -17.48 -2.97
CA SER A 73 10.17 -18.09 -2.00
C SER A 73 10.51 -17.22 -0.79
N GLN A 74 10.03 -15.97 -0.74
CA GLN A 74 10.28 -15.03 0.37
C GLN A 74 9.01 -14.69 1.15
N ASN A 75 7.92 -15.47 1.04
CA ASN A 75 6.73 -15.21 1.85
C ASN A 75 7.06 -15.19 3.34
N GLY A 76 6.36 -14.35 4.10
CA GLY A 76 6.56 -14.26 5.53
C GLY A 76 6.65 -12.84 6.06
N VAL A 77 7.30 -12.71 7.20
CA VAL A 77 7.47 -11.44 7.90
C VAL A 77 8.92 -11.23 8.30
N LEU A 78 9.47 -10.07 7.95
CA LEU A 78 10.78 -9.62 8.38
C LEU A 78 10.64 -8.90 9.72
N ILE A 79 11.44 -9.28 10.70
CA ILE A 79 11.40 -8.70 12.05
C ILE A 79 12.71 -7.96 12.29
N ALA A 80 12.62 -6.71 12.73
CA ALA A 80 13.74 -5.91 13.19
C ALA A 80 13.47 -5.36 14.59
N ASP A 81 14.51 -5.31 15.42
CA ASP A 81 14.53 -4.56 16.67
C ASP A 81 14.90 -3.11 16.33
N ILE A 82 14.01 -2.21 16.65
CA ILE A 82 14.11 -0.75 16.42
C ILE A 82 14.11 0.02 17.74
N THR A 83 14.45 -0.64 18.84
CA THR A 83 14.50 -0.03 20.18
C THR A 83 15.51 1.13 20.20
N ASP A 84 16.68 0.93 19.59
CA ASP A 84 17.62 2.00 19.26
C ASP A 84 17.41 2.42 17.78
N PRO A 85 16.87 3.62 17.51
CA PRO A 85 16.59 4.08 16.16
C PRO A 85 17.84 4.43 15.34
N GLU A 86 19.00 4.62 15.99
CA GLU A 86 20.27 4.90 15.33
C GLU A 86 21.05 3.61 15.00
N HIS A 87 20.65 2.47 15.57
CA HIS A 87 21.32 1.17 15.41
C HIS A 87 20.28 0.04 15.35
N THR A 88 19.46 0.04 14.31
CA THR A 88 18.44 -1.00 14.14
C THR A 88 19.07 -2.37 13.84
N ARG A 89 18.46 -3.43 14.34
CA ARG A 89 18.98 -4.78 14.19
C ARG A 89 17.99 -5.70 13.50
N PHE A 90 18.35 -6.25 12.35
CA PHE A 90 17.58 -7.35 11.77
C PHE A 90 17.57 -8.55 12.74
N VAL A 91 16.37 -9.04 13.07
CA VAL A 91 16.17 -10.17 13.97
C VAL A 91 16.09 -11.47 13.17
N LYS A 92 15.08 -11.59 12.33
CA LYS A 92 14.85 -12.79 11.51
C LYS A 92 13.84 -12.59 10.40
N HIS A 93 13.79 -13.56 9.52
CA HIS A 93 12.66 -13.80 8.62
C HIS A 93 11.79 -14.91 9.24
N LEU A 94 10.58 -14.56 9.65
CA LEU A 94 9.54 -15.50 10.05
C LEU A 94 8.89 -16.07 8.80
N GLN A 95 9.30 -17.27 8.41
CA GLN A 95 8.68 -17.99 7.29
C GLN A 95 7.30 -18.51 7.73
N LEU A 96 6.22 -18.08 7.06
CA LEU A 96 4.85 -18.45 7.43
C LEU A 96 4.44 -19.78 6.83
N LEU A 97 4.90 -20.09 5.63
CA LEU A 97 4.60 -21.32 4.89
C LEU A 97 5.87 -21.86 4.25
N ASP A 98 5.92 -23.17 4.06
CA ASP A 98 6.96 -23.79 3.25
C ASP A 98 6.85 -23.32 1.79
N PRO A 99 7.87 -22.64 1.23
CA PRO A 99 7.80 -22.13 -0.13
C PRO A 99 7.82 -23.21 -1.20
N GLU A 100 8.27 -24.43 -0.90
CA GLU A 100 8.21 -25.57 -1.83
C GLU A 100 6.77 -26.12 -1.89
N GLU A 101 6.06 -26.12 -0.78
CA GLU A 101 4.67 -26.58 -0.70
C GLU A 101 3.68 -25.50 -1.17
N TYR A 102 3.99 -24.20 -0.91
CA TYR A 102 3.14 -23.05 -1.23
C TYR A 102 3.88 -22.02 -2.10
N PRO A 103 4.27 -22.36 -3.32
CA PRO A 103 5.20 -21.57 -4.12
C PRO A 103 4.61 -20.22 -4.60
N THR A 104 3.29 -20.09 -4.59
CA THR A 104 2.58 -18.90 -5.10
C THR A 104 1.95 -18.06 -3.98
N THR A 105 2.08 -18.47 -2.72
CA THR A 105 1.52 -17.69 -1.60
C THR A 105 2.50 -16.61 -1.17
N SER A 106 1.99 -15.39 -1.02
CA SER A 106 2.71 -14.21 -0.54
C SER A 106 2.07 -13.66 0.73
N THR A 107 2.82 -12.81 1.43
CA THR A 107 2.35 -12.06 2.60
C THR A 107 2.44 -10.57 2.31
N PRO A 108 1.47 -9.95 1.61
CA PRO A 108 1.59 -8.57 1.18
C PRO A 108 1.41 -7.56 2.32
N LYS A 109 0.65 -7.90 3.33
CA LYS A 109 0.28 -6.96 4.41
C LYS A 109 0.33 -7.63 5.78
N VAL A 110 0.65 -6.81 6.79
CA VAL A 110 0.67 -7.21 8.21
C VAL A 110 0.01 -6.13 9.06
N GLN A 111 -0.58 -6.54 10.18
CA GLN A 111 -1.11 -5.63 11.19
C GLN A 111 -0.77 -6.16 12.58
N VAL A 112 -0.51 -5.27 13.53
CA VAL A 112 -0.16 -5.63 14.91
C VAL A 112 -1.01 -4.82 15.89
N ALA A 113 -1.72 -5.50 16.77
CA ALA A 113 -2.40 -4.93 17.95
C ALA A 113 -2.67 -6.05 18.98
N ASP A 114 -2.92 -5.72 20.24
CA ASP A 114 -3.27 -6.65 21.33
C ASP A 114 -2.37 -7.90 21.38
N ASP A 115 -1.06 -7.72 21.24
CA ASP A 115 -0.07 -8.81 21.20
C ASP A 115 -0.33 -9.85 20.09
N LEU A 116 -1.08 -9.49 19.07
CA LEU A 116 -1.30 -10.31 17.87
C LEU A 116 -0.62 -9.69 16.65
N LEU A 117 0.02 -10.54 15.85
CA LEU A 117 0.48 -10.27 14.50
C LEU A 117 -0.47 -10.98 13.54
N ILE A 118 -1.12 -10.22 12.68
CA ILE A 118 -2.00 -10.74 11.64
C ILE A 118 -1.32 -10.54 10.29
N CYS A 119 -1.31 -11.60 9.48
CA CYS A 119 -0.65 -11.64 8.18
C CYS A 119 -1.67 -11.95 7.08
N ALA A 120 -1.79 -11.08 6.09
CA ALA A 120 -2.55 -11.39 4.89
C ALA A 120 -1.87 -12.47 4.08
N MET A 121 -2.64 -13.44 3.61
CA MET A 121 -2.21 -14.51 2.73
C MET A 121 -2.88 -14.30 1.37
N THR A 122 -2.06 -14.22 0.32
CA THR A 122 -2.48 -13.88 -1.03
C THR A 122 -1.93 -14.90 -2.00
N ALA A 123 -2.77 -15.49 -2.83
CA ALA A 123 -2.35 -16.40 -3.88
C ALA A 123 -2.17 -15.66 -5.23
N GLY A 124 -1.23 -16.10 -6.04
CA GLY A 124 -1.07 -15.64 -7.42
C GLY A 124 -0.60 -14.20 -7.60
N SER A 125 0.00 -13.58 -6.57
CA SER A 125 0.59 -12.25 -6.66
C SER A 125 2.13 -12.29 -6.49
N GLY A 126 2.82 -11.21 -6.85
CA GLY A 126 4.29 -11.17 -6.84
C GLY A 126 4.91 -12.07 -7.93
N PRO A 127 6.02 -12.78 -7.65
CA PRO A 127 6.63 -13.70 -8.61
C PRO A 127 5.69 -14.79 -9.11
N GLY A 128 4.68 -15.19 -8.31
CA GLY A 128 3.62 -16.10 -8.73
C GLY A 128 2.71 -15.53 -9.81
N ALA A 129 2.66 -14.21 -9.95
CA ALA A 129 1.93 -13.55 -11.03
C ALA A 129 2.49 -13.81 -12.43
N LEU A 130 3.69 -14.35 -12.54
CA LEU A 130 4.32 -14.78 -13.79
C LEU A 130 4.01 -16.25 -14.16
N VAL A 131 3.29 -16.95 -13.30
CA VAL A 131 2.89 -18.34 -13.53
C VAL A 131 1.60 -18.36 -14.33
N GLU A 132 1.56 -19.18 -15.39
CA GLU A 132 0.33 -19.38 -16.16
C GLU A 132 -0.83 -19.84 -15.27
N GLN A 133 -2.02 -19.29 -15.49
CA GLN A 133 -3.19 -19.54 -14.64
C GLN A 133 -3.53 -21.04 -14.53
N SER A 134 -3.32 -21.81 -15.58
CA SER A 134 -3.52 -23.26 -15.61
C SER A 134 -2.56 -24.00 -14.66
N GLU A 135 -1.34 -23.52 -14.50
CA GLU A 135 -0.36 -24.05 -13.56
C GLU A 135 -0.68 -23.61 -12.12
N LEU A 136 -1.04 -22.34 -11.96
CA LEU A 136 -1.45 -21.76 -10.68
C LEU A 136 -2.57 -22.56 -10.03
N MET A 137 -3.57 -23.00 -10.82
CA MET A 137 -4.72 -23.78 -10.35
C MET A 137 -4.35 -25.15 -9.77
N ASN A 138 -3.15 -25.66 -10.07
CA ASN A 138 -2.66 -26.94 -9.55
C ASN A 138 -1.71 -26.79 -8.35
N MET A 139 -1.36 -25.55 -7.97
CA MET A 139 -0.43 -25.28 -6.88
C MET A 139 -1.19 -25.11 -5.57
N LYS A 140 -0.62 -25.54 -4.46
CA LYS A 140 -1.13 -25.23 -3.15
C LYS A 140 -0.92 -23.73 -2.85
N CYS A 141 -1.97 -23.11 -2.33
CA CYS A 141 -1.91 -21.74 -1.86
C CYS A 141 -2.77 -21.53 -0.62
N GLN A 142 -2.49 -20.46 0.11
CA GLN A 142 -3.38 -19.93 1.13
C GLN A 142 -3.88 -18.55 0.68
N ALA A 143 -5.15 -18.26 0.95
CA ALA A 143 -5.81 -16.99 0.66
C ALA A 143 -6.72 -16.61 1.83
N GLY A 144 -6.31 -15.64 2.63
CA GLY A 144 -7.01 -15.29 3.88
C GLY A 144 -6.11 -14.56 4.86
N ILE A 145 -6.20 -14.88 6.14
CA ILE A 145 -5.32 -14.32 7.17
C ILE A 145 -4.77 -15.40 8.09
N GLN A 146 -3.48 -15.32 8.43
CA GLN A 146 -2.87 -16.05 9.54
C GLN A 146 -2.76 -15.16 10.76
N ILE A 147 -2.90 -15.74 11.95
CA ILE A 147 -2.87 -15.08 13.25
C ILE A 147 -1.75 -15.67 14.09
N TRP A 148 -0.91 -14.80 14.65
CA TRP A 148 0.26 -15.18 15.42
C TRP A 148 0.29 -14.39 16.73
N SER A 149 0.73 -15.01 17.84
CA SER A 149 0.92 -14.35 19.13
C SER A 149 2.33 -13.77 19.26
N LEU A 150 2.41 -12.53 19.72
CA LEU A 150 3.66 -11.83 20.11
C LEU A 150 3.88 -11.85 21.62
N LYS A 151 2.92 -12.34 22.39
CA LYS A 151 2.82 -12.16 23.83
C LYS A 151 4.01 -12.72 24.61
N GLU A 152 4.51 -13.89 24.23
CA GLU A 152 5.60 -14.55 24.95
C GLU A 152 6.97 -14.09 24.44
N ASP A 153 7.10 -13.96 23.13
CA ASP A 153 8.35 -13.60 22.47
C ASP A 153 8.07 -12.91 21.13
N PRO A 154 8.22 -11.59 21.05
CA PRO A 154 8.00 -10.83 19.81
C PRO A 154 9.02 -11.13 18.72
N GLU A 155 10.18 -11.69 19.07
CA GLU A 155 11.18 -12.15 18.10
C GLU A 155 10.86 -13.55 17.54
N ASN A 156 10.00 -14.32 18.22
CA ASN A 156 9.59 -15.66 17.83
C ASN A 156 8.06 -15.83 17.94
N PRO A 157 7.27 -15.15 17.09
CA PRO A 157 5.82 -15.24 17.12
C PRO A 157 5.32 -16.68 17.03
N LYS A 158 4.27 -16.99 17.80
CA LYS A 158 3.67 -18.31 17.85
C LYS A 158 2.40 -18.36 17.01
N TYR A 159 2.34 -19.28 16.06
CA TYR A 159 1.13 -19.51 15.25
C TYR A 159 -0.07 -19.89 16.12
N LEU A 160 -1.22 -19.27 15.84
CA LEU A 160 -2.49 -19.53 16.54
C LEU A 160 -3.54 -20.12 15.61
N GLY A 161 -3.79 -19.53 14.44
CA GLY A 161 -4.84 -19.97 13.55
C GLY A 161 -4.81 -19.32 12.16
N TYR A 162 -5.69 -19.80 11.29
CA TYR A 162 -5.86 -19.35 9.92
C TYR A 162 -7.34 -19.26 9.57
N TRP A 163 -7.74 -18.15 8.94
CA TRP A 163 -9.03 -18.02 8.28
C TRP A 163 -8.83 -18.03 6.78
N ASP A 164 -9.56 -18.89 6.10
CA ASP A 164 -9.59 -19.02 4.65
C ASP A 164 -10.71 -18.16 4.05
N CYS A 165 -10.43 -17.44 2.96
CA CYS A 165 -11.46 -16.59 2.32
C CYS A 165 -12.53 -17.43 1.60
N GLY A 166 -12.33 -18.72 1.43
CA GLY A 166 -13.27 -19.65 0.80
C GLY A 166 -13.29 -19.58 -0.73
N VAL A 167 -12.42 -18.80 -1.35
CA VAL A 167 -12.31 -18.66 -2.81
C VAL A 167 -11.03 -19.34 -3.29
N PRO A 168 -11.12 -20.47 -4.00
CA PRO A 168 -9.94 -21.19 -4.45
C PRO A 168 -9.05 -20.32 -5.37
N HIS A 169 -7.74 -20.36 -5.13
CA HIS A 169 -6.73 -19.63 -5.91
C HIS A 169 -6.98 -18.12 -6.04
N SER A 170 -7.67 -17.58 -5.05
CA SER A 170 -7.97 -16.16 -4.92
C SER A 170 -6.71 -15.35 -4.62
N ILE A 171 -6.69 -14.10 -5.03
CA ILE A 171 -5.74 -13.13 -4.47
C ILE A 171 -5.98 -12.89 -2.98
N GLY A 172 -7.06 -13.42 -2.41
CA GLY A 172 -7.33 -13.43 -0.98
C GLY A 172 -7.55 -12.05 -0.40
N VAL A 173 -6.76 -11.73 0.63
CA VAL A 173 -6.81 -10.45 1.33
C VAL A 173 -5.77 -9.51 0.73
N HIS A 174 -6.21 -8.44 0.07
CA HIS A 174 -5.31 -7.44 -0.47
C HIS A 174 -4.85 -6.46 0.60
N ARG A 175 -5.80 -5.84 1.31
CA ARG A 175 -5.54 -4.93 2.42
C ARG A 175 -6.49 -5.24 3.58
N PHE A 176 -6.06 -4.89 4.79
CA PHE A 176 -6.91 -5.07 5.96
C PHE A 176 -6.50 -4.13 7.08
N MET A 177 -7.42 -3.95 8.03
CA MET A 177 -7.22 -3.19 9.25
C MET A 177 -7.48 -4.06 10.48
N TYR A 178 -6.54 -4.03 11.40
CA TYR A 178 -6.70 -4.55 12.74
C TYR A 178 -6.22 -3.51 13.77
N ASN A 179 -7.18 -2.95 14.49
CA ASN A 179 -6.93 -1.96 15.54
C ASN A 179 -7.09 -2.54 16.95
N GLY A 180 -6.90 -3.86 17.09
CA GLY A 180 -7.20 -4.59 18.32
C GLY A 180 -8.68 -4.95 18.46
N GLY A 181 -8.99 -5.64 19.56
CA GLY A 181 -10.32 -6.16 19.82
C GLY A 181 -10.65 -7.42 19.00
N PRO A 182 -11.94 -7.79 18.92
CA PRO A 182 -12.33 -9.09 18.38
C PRO A 182 -12.41 -9.15 16.86
N TYR A 183 -12.29 -8.02 16.11
CA TYR A 183 -12.61 -8.01 14.69
C TYR A 183 -11.45 -7.53 13.82
N VAL A 184 -11.28 -8.22 12.67
CA VAL A 184 -10.42 -7.81 11.57
C VAL A 184 -11.28 -7.40 10.38
N TYR A 185 -10.98 -6.26 9.77
CA TYR A 185 -11.71 -5.69 8.66
C TYR A 185 -10.89 -5.83 7.38
N LEU A 186 -11.43 -6.51 6.38
CA LEU A 186 -10.69 -6.98 5.21
C LEU A 186 -11.22 -6.36 3.91
N SER A 187 -10.32 -6.01 3.01
CA SER A 187 -10.57 -5.94 1.58
C SER A 187 -10.19 -7.30 1.00
N CYS A 188 -11.19 -8.08 0.60
CA CYS A 188 -10.99 -9.49 0.28
C CYS A 188 -11.96 -9.97 -0.80
N GLU A 189 -11.50 -10.89 -1.65
CA GLU A 189 -12.39 -11.58 -2.57
C GLU A 189 -13.41 -12.45 -1.84
N SER A 190 -14.57 -12.65 -2.47
CA SER A 190 -15.64 -13.52 -1.98
C SER A 190 -16.36 -14.14 -3.17
N GLU A 191 -16.87 -15.37 -3.00
CA GLU A 191 -17.71 -16.00 -4.01
C GLU A 191 -18.89 -15.09 -4.38
N ARG A 192 -19.30 -15.10 -5.65
CA ARG A 192 -20.43 -14.36 -6.19
C ARG A 192 -20.27 -12.82 -6.28
N PHE A 193 -19.06 -12.31 -6.09
CA PHE A 193 -18.78 -10.88 -6.22
C PHE A 193 -17.66 -10.61 -7.21
N GLU A 194 -17.78 -9.52 -7.95
CA GLU A 194 -16.71 -9.00 -8.80
C GLU A 194 -15.73 -8.18 -7.96
N GLY A 195 -14.44 -8.57 -7.96
CA GLY A 195 -13.39 -7.90 -7.19
C GLY A 195 -13.55 -8.08 -5.68
N MET A 196 -12.83 -7.25 -4.94
CA MET A 196 -12.80 -7.34 -3.48
C MET A 196 -13.97 -6.58 -2.87
N ILE A 197 -14.54 -7.17 -1.83
CA ILE A 197 -15.57 -6.57 -0.98
C ILE A 197 -15.03 -6.35 0.44
N MET A 198 -15.76 -5.64 1.27
CA MET A 198 -15.47 -5.54 2.69
C MET A 198 -15.96 -6.81 3.41
N ARG A 199 -15.06 -7.48 4.15
CA ARG A 199 -15.40 -8.66 4.99
C ARG A 199 -14.92 -8.43 6.41
N ILE A 200 -15.64 -8.95 7.39
CA ILE A 200 -15.34 -8.81 8.82
C ILE A 200 -15.18 -10.20 9.42
N VAL A 201 -14.02 -10.44 10.01
CA VAL A 201 -13.68 -11.71 10.64
C VAL A 201 -13.58 -11.54 12.14
N ASP A 202 -14.31 -12.34 12.89
CA ASP A 202 -14.18 -12.45 14.34
C ASP A 202 -12.98 -13.32 14.69
N ILE A 203 -12.10 -12.77 15.50
CA ILE A 203 -10.89 -13.41 16.03
C ILE A 203 -10.88 -13.43 17.56
N SER A 204 -12.05 -13.32 18.21
CA SER A 204 -12.17 -13.43 19.69
C SER A 204 -11.52 -14.72 20.20
N ASP A 205 -11.66 -15.79 19.44
CA ASP A 205 -10.83 -16.99 19.54
C ASP A 205 -9.89 -17.02 18.32
N PRO A 206 -8.62 -16.60 18.45
CA PRO A 206 -7.70 -16.56 17.34
C PRO A 206 -7.31 -17.92 16.78
N THR A 207 -7.70 -19.01 17.48
CA THR A 207 -7.51 -20.39 16.99
C THR A 207 -8.66 -20.88 16.12
N ASN A 208 -9.79 -20.15 16.12
CA ASN A 208 -11.00 -20.48 15.35
C ASN A 208 -11.64 -19.23 14.72
N PRO A 209 -10.90 -18.47 13.90
CA PRO A 209 -11.41 -17.26 13.27
C PRO A 209 -12.54 -17.58 12.28
N HIS A 210 -13.58 -16.72 12.22
CA HIS A 210 -14.72 -16.90 11.33
C HIS A 210 -15.34 -15.58 10.88
N GLU A 211 -15.90 -15.55 9.67
CA GLU A 211 -16.58 -14.38 9.14
C GLU A 211 -17.88 -14.11 9.86
N VAL A 212 -18.16 -12.86 10.20
CA VAL A 212 -19.37 -12.42 10.89
C VAL A 212 -20.17 -11.36 10.13
N GLY A 213 -19.55 -10.68 9.16
CA GLY A 213 -20.22 -9.65 8.38
C GLY A 213 -19.46 -9.30 7.11
N ASN A 214 -20.18 -8.66 6.19
CA ASN A 214 -19.61 -8.15 4.96
C ASN A 214 -20.46 -7.01 4.39
N TRP A 215 -19.88 -6.25 3.46
CA TRP A 215 -20.56 -5.24 2.68
C TRP A 215 -19.95 -5.15 1.28
N TRP A 216 -20.76 -4.86 0.29
CA TRP A 216 -20.36 -4.73 -1.11
C TRP A 216 -21.15 -3.62 -1.81
N ALA A 217 -20.57 -3.04 -2.86
CA ALA A 217 -21.32 -2.13 -3.73
C ALA A 217 -22.29 -2.93 -4.62
N PRO A 218 -23.53 -2.44 -4.85
CA PRO A 218 -24.59 -3.21 -5.52
C PRO A 218 -24.20 -3.82 -6.87
N HIS A 219 -23.30 -3.18 -7.62
CA HIS A 219 -22.86 -3.65 -8.93
C HIS A 219 -21.87 -4.83 -8.85
N GLN A 220 -21.29 -5.13 -7.68
CA GLN A 220 -20.32 -6.22 -7.52
C GLN A 220 -20.99 -7.59 -7.43
N PHE A 221 -22.27 -7.65 -7.07
CA PHE A 221 -22.97 -8.92 -6.97
C PHE A 221 -23.20 -9.54 -8.35
N VAL A 222 -22.71 -10.77 -8.56
CA VAL A 222 -22.84 -11.50 -9.81
C VAL A 222 -23.52 -12.85 -9.54
N ASP A 223 -24.75 -12.99 -9.99
CA ASP A 223 -25.49 -14.24 -9.80
C ASP A 223 -24.94 -15.34 -10.71
N GLY A 224 -24.52 -16.47 -10.10
CA GLY A 224 -24.14 -17.68 -10.81
C GLY A 224 -22.68 -17.76 -11.32
N TYR A 225 -21.80 -16.80 -10.97
CA TYR A 225 -20.38 -16.87 -11.31
C TYR A 225 -19.53 -17.09 -10.05
N PRO A 226 -18.59 -18.06 -10.07
CA PRO A 226 -17.51 -18.05 -9.12
C PRO A 226 -16.69 -16.77 -9.30
N CYS A 227 -16.20 -16.19 -8.20
CA CYS A 227 -15.25 -15.11 -8.27
C CYS A 227 -14.12 -15.52 -9.20
N ARG A 228 -13.86 -14.74 -10.23
CA ARG A 228 -12.72 -14.98 -11.10
C ARG A 228 -11.56 -14.17 -10.56
N THR A 229 -10.49 -14.85 -10.22
CA THR A 229 -9.19 -14.21 -10.13
C THR A 229 -8.97 -13.38 -11.39
N VAL A 230 -8.64 -12.13 -11.18
CA VAL A 230 -8.39 -11.21 -12.27
C VAL A 230 -7.21 -11.73 -13.05
N ASP A 231 -7.43 -12.03 -14.33
CA ASP A 231 -6.34 -12.32 -15.24
C ASP A 231 -5.64 -10.99 -15.59
N HIS A 232 -4.72 -10.57 -14.72
CA HIS A 232 -3.88 -9.40 -14.96
C HIS A 232 -2.96 -9.56 -16.19
N HIS A 233 -2.82 -10.77 -16.73
CA HIS A 233 -1.90 -11.10 -17.81
C HIS A 233 -2.52 -11.06 -19.21
N ALA A 234 -3.84 -11.10 -19.32
CA ALA A 234 -4.50 -11.19 -20.62
C ALA A 234 -4.55 -9.88 -21.42
N GLY A 235 -3.96 -8.79 -20.94
CA GLY A 235 -4.08 -7.48 -21.58
C GLY A 235 -5.53 -6.97 -21.63
N HIS A 236 -6.45 -7.72 -21.08
CA HIS A 236 -7.84 -7.35 -20.92
C HIS A 236 -7.97 -6.68 -19.55
N VAL A 237 -8.06 -5.38 -19.55
CA VAL A 237 -8.46 -4.64 -18.35
C VAL A 237 -9.90 -5.03 -18.08
N PRO A 238 -10.18 -5.81 -17.02
CA PRO A 238 -11.53 -6.26 -16.78
C PRO A 238 -12.44 -5.06 -16.53
N SER A 239 -13.69 -5.18 -16.91
CA SER A 239 -14.72 -4.12 -16.73
C SER A 239 -14.86 -3.66 -15.27
N PHE A 240 -14.38 -4.43 -14.30
CA PHE A 240 -14.39 -4.04 -12.89
C PHE A 240 -13.41 -2.92 -12.56
N MET A 241 -12.40 -2.64 -13.37
CA MET A 241 -11.54 -1.47 -13.21
C MET A 241 -12.31 -0.16 -13.43
N ASP A 242 -13.39 -0.21 -14.23
CA ASP A 242 -14.30 0.91 -14.44
C ASP A 242 -15.35 1.00 -13.32
N LYS A 243 -15.64 -0.13 -12.68
CA LYS A 243 -16.54 -0.23 -11.55
C LYS A 243 -15.68 -0.28 -10.28
N GLY A 244 -16.14 0.31 -9.22
CA GLY A 244 -15.42 0.26 -7.97
C GLY A 244 -15.29 -1.16 -7.42
N TRP A 245 -14.17 -1.41 -6.78
CA TRP A 245 -13.95 -2.54 -5.88
C TRP A 245 -13.12 -2.05 -4.70
N MET A 246 -13.23 -2.72 -3.57
CA MET A 246 -12.53 -2.27 -2.38
C MET A 246 -11.02 -2.49 -2.54
N HIS A 247 -10.25 -1.41 -2.48
CA HIS A 247 -8.80 -1.47 -2.63
C HIS A 247 -8.09 -1.28 -1.29
N GLY A 248 -8.32 -0.15 -0.63
CA GLY A 248 -7.69 0.16 0.64
C GLY A 248 -8.27 -0.64 1.82
N PRO A 249 -7.62 -0.57 2.98
CA PRO A 249 -8.19 -1.18 4.17
C PRO A 249 -9.45 -0.42 4.59
N PRO A 250 -10.47 -1.11 5.14
CA PRO A 250 -11.63 -0.45 5.74
C PRO A 250 -11.25 0.12 7.09
N PHE A 251 -11.13 1.44 7.21
CA PHE A 251 -10.82 2.11 8.47
C PHE A 251 -12.07 2.35 9.29
N ARG A 252 -12.24 1.62 10.37
CA ARG A 252 -13.34 1.81 11.31
C ARG A 252 -12.88 2.67 12.49
N ARG A 253 -13.57 3.81 12.72
CA ARG A 253 -13.42 4.64 13.92
C ARG A 253 -14.10 3.99 15.13
N ASP A 254 -13.78 4.49 16.33
CA ASP A 254 -14.34 3.97 17.59
C ASP A 254 -15.86 4.17 17.70
N ASP A 255 -16.42 5.17 17.01
CA ASP A 255 -17.86 5.42 16.91
C ASP A 255 -18.60 4.43 15.97
N GLY A 256 -17.88 3.53 15.31
CA GLY A 256 -18.45 2.55 14.39
C GLY A 256 -18.54 2.99 12.93
N ILE A 257 -18.24 4.25 12.63
CA ILE A 257 -18.21 4.73 11.25
C ILE A 257 -16.96 4.19 10.54
N MET A 258 -17.15 3.68 9.32
CA MET A 258 -16.11 3.04 8.53
C MET A 258 -15.91 3.75 7.20
N PHE A 259 -14.65 3.94 6.82
CA PHE A 259 -14.24 4.60 5.59
C PHE A 259 -13.56 3.61 4.65
N CYS A 260 -14.04 3.53 3.41
CA CYS A 260 -13.63 2.54 2.44
C CYS A 260 -13.20 3.20 1.12
N GLY A 261 -11.93 3.05 0.75
CA GLY A 261 -11.44 3.42 -0.59
C GLY A 261 -11.88 2.38 -1.61
N TYR A 262 -12.70 2.79 -2.58
CA TYR A 262 -13.44 1.87 -3.45
C TYR A 262 -13.17 2.10 -4.94
N GLY A 263 -11.91 2.09 -5.32
CA GLY A 263 -11.50 2.16 -6.72
C GLY A 263 -12.22 3.25 -7.52
N GLY A 264 -12.91 2.86 -8.57
CA GLY A 264 -13.68 3.75 -9.43
C GLY A 264 -14.91 4.41 -8.80
N ASP A 265 -15.39 3.88 -7.68
CA ASP A 265 -16.56 4.44 -6.97
C ASP A 265 -16.21 5.55 -5.98
N GLY A 266 -14.91 5.74 -5.69
CA GLY A 266 -14.46 6.78 -4.76
C GLY A 266 -14.46 6.33 -3.30
N LEU A 267 -14.93 7.19 -2.41
CA LEU A 267 -15.07 6.93 -0.99
C LEU A 267 -16.49 6.44 -0.68
N TYR A 268 -16.60 5.30 -0.01
CA TYR A 268 -17.82 4.91 0.69
C TYR A 268 -17.67 5.09 2.20
N VAL A 269 -18.72 5.60 2.85
CA VAL A 269 -18.84 5.72 4.30
C VAL A 269 -19.94 4.80 4.77
N LEU A 270 -19.60 3.90 5.69
CA LEU A 270 -20.52 2.88 6.21
C LEU A 270 -20.77 3.08 7.70
N ASP A 271 -21.96 2.71 8.16
CA ASP A 271 -22.19 2.40 9.56
C ASP A 271 -21.88 0.91 9.79
N ALA A 272 -20.89 0.66 10.62
CA ALA A 272 -20.46 -0.66 11.07
C ALA A 272 -20.51 -0.77 12.61
N THR A 273 -21.44 -0.05 13.25
CA THR A 273 -21.74 -0.20 14.69
C THR A 273 -22.19 -1.63 14.99
N ASP A 274 -23.06 -2.17 14.15
CA ASP A 274 -23.33 -3.61 14.08
C ASP A 274 -22.46 -4.25 12.99
N VAL A 275 -21.37 -4.89 13.40
CA VAL A 275 -20.41 -5.53 12.48
C VAL A 275 -21.03 -6.66 11.66
N THR A 276 -22.17 -7.22 12.08
CA THR A 276 -22.88 -8.27 11.35
C THR A 276 -23.75 -7.73 10.21
N ARG A 277 -24.03 -6.42 10.21
CA ARG A 277 -24.92 -5.75 9.26
C ARG A 277 -24.45 -4.33 8.87
N PRO A 278 -23.21 -4.17 8.42
CA PRO A 278 -22.75 -2.87 7.97
C PRO A 278 -23.60 -2.37 6.82
N HIS A 279 -23.89 -1.06 6.80
CA HIS A 279 -24.73 -0.46 5.76
C HIS A 279 -24.20 0.91 5.32
N LEU A 280 -24.56 1.30 4.09
CA LEU A 280 -24.12 2.53 3.48
C LEU A 280 -24.74 3.75 4.19
N LEU A 281 -23.90 4.73 4.55
CA LEU A 281 -24.30 6.07 4.97
C LEU A 281 -24.15 7.07 3.82
N GLY A 282 -22.97 7.14 3.21
CA GLY A 282 -22.67 8.14 2.21
C GLY A 282 -21.61 7.68 1.19
N GLN A 283 -21.54 8.43 0.10
CA GLN A 283 -20.55 8.21 -0.97
C GLN A 283 -20.03 9.54 -1.48
N LEU A 284 -18.72 9.62 -1.74
CA LEU A 284 -18.12 10.70 -2.50
C LEU A 284 -17.44 10.13 -3.76
N LYS A 285 -17.94 10.48 -4.92
CA LYS A 285 -17.29 10.24 -6.21
C LYS A 285 -16.41 11.41 -6.57
N PHE A 286 -15.18 11.14 -6.95
CA PHE A 286 -14.29 12.17 -7.47
C PHE A 286 -14.64 12.50 -8.93
N MET A 287 -14.78 13.79 -9.24
CA MET A 287 -15.10 14.28 -10.59
C MET A 287 -14.15 15.41 -10.99
N PRO A 288 -13.60 15.43 -12.21
CA PRO A 288 -13.73 14.39 -13.25
C PRO A 288 -13.15 13.07 -12.76
N ALA A 289 -13.61 11.98 -13.33
CA ALA A 289 -13.27 10.63 -12.87
C ALA A 289 -11.74 10.42 -12.87
N PHE A 290 -11.12 10.63 -11.72
CA PHE A 290 -9.71 10.25 -11.50
C PHE A 290 -9.50 8.74 -11.56
N SER A 291 -10.55 7.99 -11.73
CA SER A 291 -10.69 6.56 -11.53
C SER A 291 -11.15 5.81 -12.76
N SER A 292 -10.91 6.31 -13.97
CA SER A 292 -11.13 5.47 -15.15
C SER A 292 -9.95 4.49 -15.32
N HIS A 293 -10.23 3.32 -15.88
CA HIS A 293 -9.19 2.34 -16.21
C HIS A 293 -8.11 2.90 -17.15
N LEU A 294 -8.46 3.91 -17.94
CA LEU A 294 -7.54 4.63 -18.81
C LEU A 294 -6.64 5.60 -18.04
N ALA A 295 -7.08 6.08 -16.89
CA ALA A 295 -6.36 7.06 -16.10
C ALA A 295 -5.44 6.45 -15.04
N GLY A 296 -5.66 5.21 -14.63
CA GLY A 296 -4.85 4.51 -13.64
C GLY A 296 -4.97 5.04 -12.20
N ALA A 297 -5.80 6.06 -11.96
CA ALA A 297 -5.95 6.68 -10.65
C ALA A 297 -7.16 6.11 -9.93
N ARG A 298 -6.94 5.10 -9.10
CA ARG A 298 -7.98 4.45 -8.29
C ARG A 298 -8.00 5.02 -6.88
N THR A 299 -9.19 5.21 -6.30
CA THR A 299 -9.30 5.49 -4.87
C THR A 299 -8.77 4.30 -4.09
N HIS A 300 -7.67 4.53 -3.38
CA HIS A 300 -6.90 3.51 -2.69
C HIS A 300 -7.20 3.51 -1.19
N THR A 301 -6.77 4.52 -0.47
CA THR A 301 -6.87 4.62 0.98
C THR A 301 -7.82 5.72 1.37
N ALA A 302 -8.64 5.51 2.41
CA ALA A 302 -9.52 6.51 3.00
C ALA A 302 -9.28 6.55 4.51
N LEU A 303 -8.30 7.34 4.95
CA LEU A 303 -7.80 7.38 6.33
C LEU A 303 -8.50 8.49 7.13
N PRO A 304 -9.31 8.19 8.15
CA PRO A 304 -9.81 9.20 9.07
C PRO A 304 -8.69 9.77 9.94
N LEU A 305 -8.66 11.09 10.11
CA LEU A 305 -7.65 11.76 10.93
C LEU A 305 -8.02 11.70 12.42
N PRO A 306 -7.06 11.40 13.32
CA PRO A 306 -7.31 11.33 14.76
C PRO A 306 -7.92 12.60 15.33
N GLY A 307 -9.03 12.46 16.06
CA GLY A 307 -9.69 13.56 16.76
C GLY A 307 -10.32 14.63 15.86
N ARG A 308 -10.50 14.35 14.57
CA ARG A 308 -11.08 15.29 13.59
C ARG A 308 -12.13 14.60 12.73
N ASP A 309 -13.14 15.36 12.29
CA ASP A 309 -14.13 14.91 11.32
C ASP A 309 -13.62 15.12 9.87
N LEU A 310 -12.41 14.63 9.64
CA LEU A 310 -11.71 14.71 8.37
C LEU A 310 -11.19 13.34 7.95
N CYS A 311 -11.20 13.10 6.65
CA CYS A 311 -10.66 11.90 6.03
C CYS A 311 -9.68 12.28 4.90
N VAL A 312 -8.50 11.67 4.90
CA VAL A 312 -7.56 11.78 3.77
C VAL A 312 -7.80 10.62 2.82
N VAL A 313 -8.07 10.94 1.57
CA VAL A 313 -8.31 9.95 0.53
C VAL A 313 -7.20 10.02 -0.51
N THR A 314 -6.60 8.87 -0.84
CA THR A 314 -5.54 8.78 -1.84
C THR A 314 -6.04 8.16 -3.14
N ASN A 315 -5.52 8.63 -4.26
CA ASN A 315 -5.68 8.00 -5.56
C ASN A 315 -4.33 7.39 -5.96
N GLU A 316 -4.24 6.07 -5.94
CA GLU A 316 -2.99 5.36 -6.17
C GLU A 316 -2.37 5.65 -7.54
N GLY A 317 -1.07 5.90 -7.52
CA GLY A 317 -0.32 6.30 -8.68
C GLY A 317 0.41 5.19 -9.39
N GLU A 318 -0.25 4.15 -9.82
CA GLU A 318 0.38 3.11 -10.66
C GLU A 318 0.55 3.55 -12.11
N ARG A 319 0.85 4.83 -12.36
CA ARG A 319 1.11 5.27 -13.72
C ARG A 319 2.18 4.37 -14.34
N PHE A 320 1.97 3.84 -15.52
CA PHE A 320 2.99 3.33 -16.45
C PHE A 320 3.55 1.94 -16.26
N GLN A 321 3.46 1.33 -15.11
CA GLN A 321 4.04 0.00 -14.94
C GLN A 321 3.37 -1.06 -15.81
N PHE A 322 2.07 -0.90 -16.07
CA PHE A 322 1.23 -1.96 -16.61
C PHE A 322 0.59 -1.64 -17.98
N PHE A 323 0.92 -0.48 -18.57
CA PHE A 323 0.30 -0.13 -19.85
C PHE A 323 1.20 -0.56 -21.02
N PRO A 324 0.67 -1.39 -21.94
CA PRO A 324 1.38 -1.76 -23.14
C PRO A 324 1.79 -0.55 -23.98
N GLU A 325 2.86 -0.67 -24.74
CA GLU A 325 3.25 0.32 -25.74
C GLU A 325 2.08 0.65 -26.67
N GLY A 326 1.78 1.93 -26.87
CA GLY A 326 0.64 2.40 -27.66
C GLY A 326 -0.68 2.58 -26.92
N SER A 327 -0.73 2.32 -25.59
CA SER A 327 -1.89 2.69 -24.78
C SER A 327 -2.03 4.20 -24.67
N ILE A 328 -3.24 4.70 -24.39
CA ILE A 328 -3.54 6.14 -24.26
C ILE A 328 -2.92 6.65 -22.95
N LYS A 329 -1.63 6.97 -23.01
CA LYS A 329 -0.84 7.48 -21.87
C LYS A 329 -1.20 8.92 -21.51
N GLU A 330 -1.75 9.66 -22.48
CA GLU A 330 -2.10 11.06 -22.36
C GLU A 330 -3.37 11.32 -21.51
N ALA A 331 -4.19 10.31 -21.32
CA ALA A 331 -5.45 10.41 -20.58
C ALA A 331 -5.30 10.17 -19.07
N GLN A 332 -4.08 10.27 -18.53
CA GLN A 332 -3.86 9.99 -17.13
C GLN A 332 -4.33 11.10 -16.24
N ALA A 333 -5.18 10.75 -15.30
CA ALA A 333 -5.58 11.64 -14.24
C ALA A 333 -4.40 11.97 -13.31
N MET A 334 -4.48 13.12 -12.68
CA MET A 334 -3.58 13.49 -11.61
C MET A 334 -3.82 12.58 -10.41
N ASN A 335 -2.79 11.87 -9.97
CA ASN A 335 -2.83 11.09 -8.74
C ASN A 335 -2.44 12.00 -7.58
N ASN A 336 -3.31 12.15 -6.60
CA ASN A 336 -3.09 13.04 -5.47
C ASN A 336 -3.78 12.54 -4.20
N LEU A 337 -3.55 13.27 -3.11
CA LEU A 337 -4.34 13.15 -1.89
C LEU A 337 -5.43 14.21 -1.88
N HIS A 338 -6.54 13.86 -1.25
CA HIS A 338 -7.72 14.70 -1.11
C HIS A 338 -8.11 14.79 0.36
N MET A 339 -8.46 16.01 0.80
CA MET A 339 -9.04 16.24 2.13
C MET A 339 -10.57 16.24 2.02
N VAL A 340 -11.20 15.38 2.78
CA VAL A 340 -12.66 15.21 2.79
C VAL A 340 -13.19 15.55 4.17
N ASP A 341 -14.18 16.45 4.24
CA ASP A 341 -14.99 16.70 5.43
C ASP A 341 -16.01 15.56 5.57
N VAL A 342 -16.00 14.92 6.71
CA VAL A 342 -16.87 13.79 7.08
C VAL A 342 -17.64 14.06 8.37
N SER A 343 -17.82 15.33 8.73
CA SER A 343 -18.65 15.77 9.86
C SER A 343 -20.10 15.33 9.72
N ASP A 344 -20.61 15.27 8.48
CA ASP A 344 -21.81 14.54 8.12
C ASP A 344 -21.42 13.31 7.29
N PRO A 345 -21.37 12.12 7.88
CA PRO A 345 -20.95 10.90 7.19
C PRO A 345 -21.91 10.48 6.07
N THR A 346 -23.12 11.06 5.99
CA THR A 346 -24.10 10.82 4.92
C THR A 346 -23.82 11.69 3.69
N HIS A 347 -23.05 12.77 3.85
CA HIS A 347 -22.69 13.73 2.80
C HIS A 347 -21.20 14.10 2.84
N PRO A 348 -20.30 13.13 2.67
CA PRO A 348 -18.86 13.41 2.67
C PRO A 348 -18.52 14.41 1.56
N THR A 349 -17.73 15.45 1.88
CA THR A 349 -17.49 16.58 0.98
C THR A 349 -16.00 16.80 0.75
N LEU A 350 -15.57 16.81 -0.50
CA LEU A 350 -14.21 17.20 -0.87
C LEU A 350 -14.01 18.70 -0.57
N ILE A 351 -13.04 19.04 0.30
CA ILE A 351 -12.79 20.42 0.72
C ILE A 351 -11.45 20.97 0.24
N ALA A 352 -10.46 20.11 0.00
CA ALA A 352 -9.16 20.53 -0.51
C ALA A 352 -8.42 19.39 -1.22
N GLU A 353 -7.52 19.77 -2.10
CA GLU A 353 -6.49 18.89 -2.65
C GLU A 353 -5.14 19.18 -2.03
N PHE A 354 -4.31 18.16 -1.86
CA PHE A 354 -2.94 18.35 -1.41
C PHE A 354 -2.09 19.00 -2.50
N PRO A 355 -1.08 19.78 -2.12
CA PRO A 355 -0.15 20.30 -3.10
C PRO A 355 0.57 19.16 -3.83
N TYR A 356 0.84 19.36 -5.11
CA TYR A 356 1.69 18.45 -5.87
C TYR A 356 3.06 18.36 -5.19
N PRO A 357 3.67 17.16 -5.07
CA PRO A 357 4.94 16.99 -4.40
C PRO A 357 6.04 17.92 -4.93
N GLU A 358 6.75 18.59 -4.03
CA GLU A 358 7.87 19.45 -4.37
C GLU A 358 8.95 18.64 -5.11
N VAL A 359 9.34 19.12 -6.29
CA VAL A 359 10.44 18.52 -7.05
C VAL A 359 11.75 19.07 -6.51
N PRO A 360 12.67 18.24 -5.99
CA PRO A 360 13.95 18.71 -5.51
C PRO A 360 14.76 19.44 -6.61
N GLU A 361 15.56 20.41 -6.21
CA GLU A 361 16.55 21.00 -7.10
C GLU A 361 17.49 19.89 -7.61
N ASP A 362 17.84 19.93 -8.88
CA ASP A 362 18.65 18.91 -9.56
C ASP A 362 18.04 17.50 -9.65
N PHE A 363 16.73 17.33 -9.34
CA PHE A 363 16.06 16.08 -9.61
C PHE A 363 16.07 15.80 -11.12
N PRO A 364 16.44 14.56 -11.55
CA PRO A 364 16.77 14.29 -12.95
C PRO A 364 15.61 14.45 -13.94
N TYR A 365 14.37 14.47 -13.47
CA TYR A 365 13.21 14.65 -14.34
C TYR A 365 12.21 15.65 -13.80
N PRO A 366 11.65 16.51 -14.67
CA PRO A 366 10.66 17.48 -14.26
C PRO A 366 9.36 16.75 -13.83
N ASN A 367 8.73 17.24 -12.78
CA ASN A 367 7.40 16.81 -12.34
C ASN A 367 7.27 15.32 -12.03
N PHE A 368 8.35 14.62 -11.71
CA PHE A 368 8.34 13.15 -11.56
C PHE A 368 7.73 12.41 -12.76
N ASN A 369 7.62 13.09 -13.89
CA ASN A 369 7.07 12.52 -15.11
C ASN A 369 8.14 11.79 -15.89
N VAL A 370 8.28 10.52 -15.62
CA VAL A 370 9.31 9.63 -16.17
C VAL A 370 8.80 8.75 -17.31
N MET A 371 7.61 9.02 -17.81
CA MET A 371 6.88 8.16 -18.73
C MET A 371 7.62 7.71 -19.95
N ASN A 372 8.40 8.59 -20.54
CA ASN A 372 9.01 8.38 -21.83
C ASN A 372 10.50 8.07 -21.72
N LEU A 373 11.03 7.86 -20.52
CA LEU A 373 12.46 7.80 -20.27
C LEU A 373 12.95 6.39 -19.86
N GLY A 374 12.10 5.36 -19.98
CA GLY A 374 12.45 4.00 -19.54
C GLY A 374 12.70 3.90 -18.03
N CYS A 375 12.27 4.91 -17.28
CA CYS A 375 12.42 4.95 -15.83
C CYS A 375 11.42 4.03 -15.16
N GLN A 376 11.86 3.41 -14.10
CA GLN A 376 11.13 2.36 -13.44
C GLN A 376 10.62 2.83 -12.10
N GLY A 377 9.33 2.84 -11.95
CA GLY A 377 8.64 3.12 -10.71
C GLY A 377 7.37 3.94 -10.94
N PRO A 378 6.28 3.58 -10.25
CA PRO A 378 5.06 4.36 -10.26
C PRO A 378 5.29 5.72 -9.58
N PHE A 379 4.43 6.67 -9.91
CA PHE A 379 4.31 7.94 -9.23
C PHE A 379 2.88 8.14 -8.75
N GLY A 380 2.72 8.57 -7.53
CA GLY A 380 1.45 8.91 -6.89
C GLY A 380 1.38 8.45 -5.44
N PRO A 381 0.38 8.94 -4.68
CA PRO A 381 0.23 8.55 -3.29
C PRO A 381 -0.17 7.08 -3.16
N HIS A 382 0.44 6.41 -2.21
CA HIS A 382 0.19 5.01 -1.90
C HIS A 382 -0.20 4.84 -0.42
N ASN A 383 0.66 4.24 0.39
CA ASN A 383 0.38 4.04 1.79
C ASN A 383 0.63 5.30 2.63
N LEU A 384 -0.17 5.43 3.67
CA LEU A 384 -0.09 6.46 4.68
C LEU A 384 0.40 5.87 6.00
N HIS A 385 0.98 6.70 6.86
CA HIS A 385 1.02 6.36 8.28
C HIS A 385 -0.41 6.22 8.80
N GLU A 386 -0.69 5.12 9.50
CA GLU A 386 -2.04 4.73 9.95
C GLU A 386 -2.16 4.88 11.49
N PRO A 387 -2.46 6.09 12.01
CA PRO A 387 -2.60 6.32 13.45
C PRO A 387 -3.92 5.73 13.97
N MET A 388 -3.87 4.53 14.51
CA MET A 388 -5.04 3.84 15.05
C MET A 388 -5.14 3.98 16.56
N SER A 389 -6.35 4.21 17.07
CA SER A 389 -6.62 4.56 18.48
C SER A 389 -6.11 3.51 19.49
N ASN A 390 -6.16 2.23 19.15
CA ASN A 390 -5.68 1.14 20.02
C ASN A 390 -4.21 0.77 19.78
N LYS A 391 -3.45 1.65 19.14
CA LYS A 391 -1.99 1.49 18.92
C LYS A 391 -1.26 2.71 19.48
N PRO A 392 -1.23 2.90 20.83
CA PRO A 392 -0.68 4.10 21.46
C PRO A 392 0.83 4.28 21.24
N TRP A 393 1.51 3.28 20.73
CA TRP A 393 2.92 3.34 20.32
C TRP A 393 3.15 3.93 18.92
N LEU A 394 2.08 4.31 18.24
CA LEU A 394 2.14 5.09 17.00
C LEU A 394 1.88 6.57 17.28
N GLU A 395 2.45 7.44 16.49
CA GLU A 395 2.13 8.88 16.55
C GLU A 395 0.65 9.11 16.21
N GLN A 396 -0.08 9.80 17.12
CA GLN A 396 -1.53 10.02 17.05
C GLN A 396 -1.87 11.49 16.68
N ARG A 397 -1.22 12.04 15.67
CA ARG A 397 -1.44 13.44 15.25
C ARG A 397 -2.52 13.54 14.19
N GLY A 398 -3.56 14.38 14.43
CA GLY A 398 -4.59 14.70 13.43
C GLY A 398 -4.25 15.92 12.55
N ASP A 399 -3.14 16.58 12.80
CA ASP A 399 -2.65 17.76 12.05
C ASP A 399 -1.48 17.44 11.10
N ARG A 400 -1.13 16.17 10.97
CA ARG A 400 0.00 15.68 10.18
C ARG A 400 -0.41 14.50 9.30
N VAL A 401 0.05 14.49 8.06
CA VAL A 401 -0.11 13.36 7.13
C VAL A 401 1.25 12.96 6.60
N TYR A 402 1.56 11.67 6.66
CA TYR A 402 2.75 11.05 6.11
C TYR A 402 2.30 10.12 4.99
N CYS A 403 2.86 10.30 3.80
CA CYS A 403 2.46 9.54 2.61
C CYS A 403 3.67 9.09 1.81
N CYS A 404 3.73 7.82 1.46
CA CYS A 404 4.64 7.32 0.45
C CYS A 404 4.08 7.59 -0.96
N TYR A 405 4.92 8.16 -1.81
CA TYR A 405 4.61 8.53 -3.20
C TYR A 405 5.43 7.73 -4.21
N PHE A 406 5.73 6.48 -3.90
CA PHE A 406 6.59 5.64 -4.74
C PHE A 406 7.91 6.37 -5.11
N ALA A 407 8.11 6.66 -6.41
CA ALA A 407 9.33 7.29 -6.91
C ALA A 407 9.55 8.73 -6.40
N ALA A 408 8.51 9.39 -5.92
CA ALA A 408 8.66 10.72 -5.28
C ALA A 408 8.97 10.63 -3.78
N GLY A 409 9.12 9.45 -3.20
CA GLY A 409 9.56 9.25 -1.83
C GLY A 409 8.48 9.48 -0.78
N LEU A 410 8.88 9.58 0.47
CA LEU A 410 8.03 9.99 1.58
C LEU A 410 7.75 11.49 1.50
N ARG A 411 6.50 11.88 1.75
CA ARG A 411 6.03 13.27 1.87
C ARG A 411 5.35 13.48 3.21
N ILE A 412 5.58 14.64 3.82
CA ILE A 412 4.99 15.02 5.11
C ILE A 412 4.26 16.34 4.94
N TYR A 413 2.99 16.37 5.35
CA TYR A 413 2.10 17.52 5.19
C TYR A 413 1.59 18.02 6.54
N ASP A 414 1.53 19.36 6.66
CA ASP A 414 0.74 20.05 7.68
C ASP A 414 -0.69 20.19 7.17
N VAL A 415 -1.62 19.62 7.92
CA VAL A 415 -3.06 19.67 7.67
C VAL A 415 -3.82 20.31 8.82
N SER A 416 -3.15 21.10 9.65
CA SER A 416 -3.76 21.87 10.75
C SER A 416 -4.89 22.75 10.23
N ASP A 417 -4.67 23.46 9.12
CA ASP A 417 -5.72 24.08 8.32
C ASP A 417 -6.07 23.15 7.15
N PRO A 418 -7.26 22.49 7.17
CA PRO A 418 -7.62 21.51 6.17
C PRO A 418 -7.92 22.10 4.79
N TYR A 419 -8.06 23.42 4.70
CA TYR A 419 -8.25 24.15 3.44
C TYR A 419 -6.95 24.69 2.86
N TYR A 420 -5.86 24.72 3.65
CA TYR A 420 -4.58 25.28 3.26
C TYR A 420 -3.41 24.37 3.63
N ILE A 421 -3.36 23.22 2.96
CA ILE A 421 -2.40 22.14 3.20
C ILE A 421 -1.01 22.56 2.71
N LYS A 422 0.04 22.24 3.49
CA LYS A 422 1.43 22.56 3.17
C LYS A 422 2.32 21.33 3.22
N GLU A 423 3.14 21.12 2.22
CA GLU A 423 4.23 20.14 2.30
C GLU A 423 5.35 20.71 3.18
N LEU A 424 5.71 19.96 4.22
CA LEU A 424 6.73 20.36 5.20
C LEU A 424 8.09 19.74 4.93
N ALA A 425 8.08 18.47 4.49
CA ALA A 425 9.28 17.66 4.37
C ALA A 425 9.13 16.57 3.33
N TYR A 426 10.27 16.11 2.83
CA TYR A 426 10.33 14.93 1.99
C TYR A 426 11.63 14.15 2.16
N PHE A 427 11.56 12.86 1.83
CA PHE A 427 12.71 11.97 1.69
C PHE A 427 12.52 11.07 0.47
N ILE A 428 13.41 11.21 -0.51
CA ILE A 428 13.51 10.31 -1.66
C ILE A 428 14.77 9.48 -1.45
N PRO A 429 14.67 8.17 -1.20
CA PRO A 429 15.84 7.32 -0.98
C PRO A 429 16.81 7.34 -2.17
N PRO A 430 18.08 6.98 -1.98
CA PRO A 430 18.98 6.66 -3.08
C PRO A 430 18.38 5.55 -3.95
N ASN A 431 18.71 5.56 -5.23
CA ASN A 431 18.32 4.44 -6.10
C ASN A 431 18.99 3.16 -5.62
N PRO A 432 18.26 2.03 -5.57
CA PRO A 432 18.81 0.77 -5.12
C PRO A 432 19.95 0.32 -6.05
N ASN A 433 21.04 -0.16 -5.47
CA ASN A 433 22.17 -0.71 -6.23
C ASN A 433 21.91 -2.19 -6.56
N LYS A 434 20.83 -2.42 -7.34
CA LYS A 434 20.44 -3.76 -7.80
C LYS A 434 20.38 -3.79 -9.30
N LYS A 435 20.70 -4.96 -9.86
CA LYS A 435 20.47 -5.21 -11.28
C LYS A 435 18.96 -5.35 -11.55
N PRO A 436 18.49 -5.02 -12.77
CA PRO A 436 17.08 -5.14 -13.11
C PRO A 436 16.50 -6.54 -12.86
N GLU A 437 17.29 -7.59 -13.12
CA GLU A 437 16.90 -8.98 -12.88
C GLU A 437 16.76 -9.35 -11.39
N ASP A 438 17.44 -8.62 -10.50
CA ASP A 438 17.39 -8.84 -9.04
C ASP A 438 16.32 -7.99 -8.36
N SER A 439 15.62 -7.14 -9.11
CA SER A 439 14.52 -6.33 -8.60
C SER A 439 13.26 -7.16 -8.39
N PHE A 440 12.39 -6.66 -7.53
CA PHE A 440 11.07 -7.23 -7.34
C PHE A 440 10.22 -7.27 -8.64
N PHE A 441 10.42 -6.29 -9.55
CA PHE A 441 9.79 -6.26 -10.87
C PHE A 441 10.82 -6.56 -11.98
N PRO A 442 11.28 -7.81 -12.14
CA PRO A 442 12.41 -8.13 -13.01
C PRO A 442 12.11 -7.92 -14.50
N GLY A 443 10.85 -7.86 -14.89
CA GLY A 443 10.44 -7.69 -16.29
C GLY A 443 10.47 -6.26 -16.82
N LEU A 444 10.76 -5.26 -15.97
CA LEU A 444 10.76 -3.86 -16.40
C LEU A 444 12.16 -3.45 -16.90
N PRO A 445 12.27 -2.78 -18.06
CA PRO A 445 13.54 -2.34 -18.61
C PRO A 445 14.13 -1.15 -17.85
N GLY A 446 15.44 -0.98 -17.89
CA GLY A 446 16.17 0.19 -17.36
C GLY A 446 16.54 0.10 -15.88
N PRO A 447 17.33 1.07 -15.40
CA PRO A 447 17.74 1.15 -14.01
C PRO A 447 16.54 1.39 -13.07
N ARG A 448 16.66 0.95 -11.82
CA ARG A 448 15.60 1.09 -10.81
C ARG A 448 15.68 2.43 -10.11
N ASN A 449 14.52 3.08 -10.01
CA ASN A 449 14.34 4.17 -9.06
C ASN A 449 14.04 3.62 -7.68
N ALA A 450 14.44 4.37 -6.67
CA ALA A 450 13.93 4.14 -5.34
C ALA A 450 12.40 4.29 -5.34
N MET A 451 11.72 3.37 -4.68
CA MET A 451 10.27 3.38 -4.51
C MET A 451 9.95 3.22 -3.04
N THR A 452 9.37 4.26 -2.45
CA THR A 452 8.82 4.17 -1.10
C THR A 452 7.43 3.58 -1.16
N GLU A 453 7.21 2.56 -0.35
CA GLU A 453 5.97 1.76 -0.39
C GLU A 453 5.09 2.05 0.82
N ASP A 454 5.68 2.10 2.01
CA ASP A 454 4.97 2.25 3.27
C ASP A 454 5.78 3.05 4.28
N CYS A 455 5.08 3.69 5.23
CA CYS A 455 5.69 4.39 6.34
C CYS A 455 4.91 4.21 7.64
N CYS A 456 5.66 4.15 8.75
CA CYS A 456 5.13 4.18 10.10
C CYS A 456 5.84 5.25 10.92
N VAL A 457 5.14 5.88 11.86
CA VAL A 457 5.73 6.83 12.81
C VAL A 457 5.40 6.35 14.22
N ASP A 458 6.42 6.17 15.06
CA ASP A 458 6.22 5.73 16.43
C ASP A 458 5.93 6.90 17.39
N ASP A 459 5.54 6.58 18.63
CA ASP A 459 5.21 7.57 19.68
C ASP A 459 6.42 8.41 20.13
N ARG A 460 7.65 8.04 19.72
CA ARG A 460 8.88 8.80 19.93
C ARG A 460 9.13 9.82 18.80
N GLY A 461 8.35 9.73 17.69
CA GLY A 461 8.47 10.59 16.53
C GLY A 461 9.46 10.12 15.46
N TYR A 462 10.00 8.91 15.57
CA TYR A 462 10.83 8.31 14.55
C TYR A 462 9.98 7.77 13.41
N ILE A 463 10.43 8.01 12.19
CA ILE A 463 9.72 7.63 10.96
C ILE A 463 10.47 6.46 10.33
N TYR A 464 9.76 5.39 10.03
CA TYR A 464 10.26 4.22 9.32
C TYR A 464 9.66 4.20 7.92
N VAL A 465 10.50 4.10 6.89
CA VAL A 465 10.08 4.14 5.48
C VAL A 465 10.68 2.96 4.73
N THR A 466 9.85 2.15 4.06
CA THR A 466 10.36 1.10 3.19
C THR A 466 10.85 1.69 1.87
N CYS A 467 12.00 1.19 1.40
CA CYS A 467 12.37 1.24 0.01
C CYS A 467 12.21 -0.17 -0.57
N PHE A 468 11.37 -0.29 -1.58
CA PHE A 468 10.86 -1.57 -2.07
C PHE A 468 11.94 -2.61 -2.43
N ASP A 469 12.98 -2.17 -3.11
CA ASP A 469 14.07 -3.03 -3.57
C ASP A 469 15.27 -3.11 -2.60
N ASP A 470 15.25 -2.35 -1.50
CA ASP A 470 16.40 -2.27 -0.60
C ASP A 470 16.10 -2.74 0.81
N GLY A 471 15.59 -1.83 1.64
CA GLY A 471 15.43 -2.02 3.06
C GLY A 471 14.45 -1.01 3.63
N PHE A 472 14.68 -0.60 4.88
CA PHE A 472 13.98 0.54 5.46
C PHE A 472 14.95 1.57 6.01
N TYR A 473 14.54 2.83 5.95
CA TYR A 473 15.23 3.96 6.53
C TYR A 473 14.56 4.38 7.84
N VAL A 474 15.37 4.83 8.79
CA VAL A 474 14.90 5.50 10.00
C VAL A 474 15.20 6.97 9.88
N LEU A 475 14.14 7.78 10.00
CA LEU A 475 14.23 9.23 9.83
C LEU A 475 13.78 9.94 11.10
N LYS A 476 14.33 11.14 11.30
CA LYS A 476 13.92 12.10 12.32
C LYS A 476 13.51 13.41 11.67
N ARG A 477 12.44 14.01 12.17
CA ARG A 477 12.03 15.35 11.74
C ARG A 477 13.03 16.39 12.21
N THR A 478 13.21 17.43 11.37
CA THR A 478 14.02 18.62 11.66
C THR A 478 13.34 19.86 11.13
N GLY A 479 13.76 21.04 11.58
CA GLY A 479 13.28 22.30 11.05
C GLY A 479 11.75 22.46 11.12
N ALA A 480 11.11 22.79 10.00
CA ALA A 480 9.68 23.02 9.93
C ALA A 480 8.83 21.77 10.14
N ALA A 481 9.38 20.58 9.95
CA ALA A 481 8.66 19.33 10.15
C ALA A 481 8.58 18.88 11.62
N ASP A 482 9.46 19.41 12.47
CA ASP A 482 9.55 19.06 13.89
C ASP A 482 8.55 19.85 14.79
N ASN A 483 7.99 20.92 14.26
CA ASN A 483 6.99 21.76 14.95
C ASN A 483 5.55 21.17 14.76
#